data_c82379b2eaeba3631435a24531ae7931
#
_entry.id   c82379b2eaeba3631435a24531ae7931
#
_cell.length_a   1.000
_cell.length_b   1.000
_cell.length_c   1.000
_cell.angle_alpha   90.00
_cell.angle_beta   90.00
_cell.angle_gamma   90.00
#
_symmetry.space_group_name_H-M   'P 1'
#
loop_
_entity.id
_entity.type
_entity.pdbx_description
1 polymer ?
#
loop_
_entity_poly.entity_id
_entity_poly.type
_entity_poly.pdbx_seq_one_letter_code
_entity_poly.pdbx_strand_id
1 'polypeptide(L)'
;MTIGVVGRKCGMTRIFTEDGVSIPVTVIEIEPNRVTQFKTEESDGYRAVQVTVGERRASRVTKAQAGHFAKANVAAGRSVWEFRLEDGSYQAGDLINAEIFQAGQLVDVTGQSKGKGFAGTIKRWNFRGQDNTHGNSVSHRVPGSIGQCQTPGRVFKGKKMSGHMGAERVTVQSLEVVRVDAERNLLLVKGAVPGAPGSDVVVRPAAKARG
;
A
#
# COMPACT_ATOMS: atom_id res chain seq x y z
N MET A 1 -1.46 -6.47 17.42
CA MET A 1 -1.40 -6.30 15.93
C MET A 1 -0.82 -7.56 15.31
N THR A 2 -1.42 -8.03 14.21
CA THR A 2 -1.02 -9.26 13.53
C THR A 2 0.01 -8.96 12.43
N ILE A 3 0.87 -9.95 12.14
CA ILE A 3 1.88 -9.83 11.10
C ILE A 3 1.23 -9.67 9.72
N GLY A 4 1.89 -8.96 8.83
CA GLY A 4 1.54 -8.86 7.42
C GLY A 4 2.67 -9.36 6.53
N VAL A 5 2.44 -9.33 5.23
CA VAL A 5 3.46 -9.63 4.22
C VAL A 5 3.55 -8.53 3.18
N VAL A 6 4.69 -8.49 2.52
CA VAL A 6 4.91 -7.66 1.35
C VAL A 6 4.83 -8.53 0.12
N GLY A 7 4.02 -8.11 -0.83
CA GLY A 7 3.88 -8.77 -2.12
C GLY A 7 4.02 -7.79 -3.28
N ARG A 8 4.03 -8.32 -4.48
CA ARG A 8 4.09 -7.57 -5.74
C ARG A 8 2.76 -7.68 -6.47
N LYS A 9 2.17 -6.55 -6.84
CA LYS A 9 0.97 -6.55 -7.66
C LYS A 9 1.28 -7.02 -9.07
N CYS A 10 0.74 -8.16 -9.50
CA CYS A 10 0.93 -8.68 -10.85
C CYS A 10 -0.07 -8.10 -11.84
N GLY A 11 -1.34 -8.03 -11.47
CA GLY A 11 -2.40 -7.54 -12.34
C GLY A 11 -3.78 -7.89 -11.81
N MET A 12 -4.79 -7.79 -12.66
CA MET A 12 -6.16 -8.17 -12.34
C MET A 12 -6.68 -9.21 -13.32
N THR A 13 -7.50 -10.10 -12.81
CA THR A 13 -8.23 -11.10 -13.57
C THR A 13 -9.61 -11.32 -12.95
N ARG A 14 -10.34 -12.32 -13.39
CA ARG A 14 -11.61 -12.74 -12.80
C ARG A 14 -11.60 -14.23 -12.53
N ILE A 15 -12.29 -14.63 -11.49
CA ILE A 15 -12.56 -16.04 -11.16
C ILE A 15 -14.06 -16.24 -11.27
N PHE A 16 -14.46 -17.39 -11.78
CA PHE A 16 -15.86 -17.81 -11.80
C PHE A 16 -16.09 -18.80 -10.67
N THR A 17 -17.17 -18.61 -9.92
CA THR A 17 -17.66 -19.58 -8.93
C THR A 17 -18.41 -20.70 -9.64
N GLU A 18 -18.68 -21.79 -8.94
CA GLU A 18 -19.50 -22.88 -9.42
C GLU A 18 -20.91 -22.43 -9.81
N ASP A 19 -21.45 -21.40 -9.12
CA ASP A 19 -22.72 -20.76 -9.43
C ASP A 19 -22.67 -19.81 -10.63
N GLY A 20 -21.53 -19.71 -11.34
CA GLY A 20 -21.36 -18.84 -12.49
C GLY A 20 -21.12 -17.35 -12.17
N VAL A 21 -20.96 -16.98 -10.90
CA VAL A 21 -20.69 -15.58 -10.51
C VAL A 21 -19.26 -15.20 -10.85
N SER A 22 -19.08 -14.07 -11.57
CA SER A 22 -17.77 -13.54 -11.92
C SER A 22 -17.23 -12.63 -10.81
N ILE A 23 -16.13 -13.03 -10.16
CA ILE A 23 -15.47 -12.27 -9.11
C ILE A 23 -14.21 -11.62 -9.68
N PRO A 24 -14.12 -10.26 -9.72
CA PRO A 24 -12.89 -9.58 -10.11
C PRO A 24 -11.85 -9.73 -9.00
N VAL A 25 -10.63 -10.13 -9.35
CA VAL A 25 -9.55 -10.31 -8.39
C VAL A 25 -8.27 -9.62 -8.83
N THR A 26 -7.52 -9.12 -7.88
CA THR A 26 -6.12 -8.72 -8.07
C THR A 26 -5.21 -9.88 -7.64
N VAL A 27 -4.25 -10.20 -8.49
CA VAL A 27 -3.22 -11.20 -8.20
C VAL A 27 -2.02 -10.48 -7.57
N ILE A 28 -1.63 -10.93 -6.39
CA ILE A 28 -0.47 -10.46 -5.64
C ILE A 28 0.49 -11.64 -5.49
N GLU A 29 1.69 -11.50 -6.02
CA GLU A 29 2.79 -12.44 -5.84
C GLU A 29 3.47 -12.13 -4.49
N ILE A 30 3.53 -13.10 -3.61
CA ILE A 30 4.15 -12.97 -2.29
C ILE A 30 5.46 -13.78 -2.31
N GLU A 31 6.53 -13.15 -2.79
CA GLU A 31 7.86 -13.72 -2.63
C GLU A 31 8.14 -13.94 -1.13
N PRO A 32 8.90 -14.99 -0.73
CA PRO A 32 9.24 -15.22 0.67
C PRO A 32 9.79 -13.96 1.34
N ASN A 33 9.09 -13.49 2.38
CA ASN A 33 9.49 -12.34 3.17
C ASN A 33 10.53 -12.79 4.19
N ARG A 34 11.79 -12.41 3.99
CA ARG A 34 12.91 -12.79 4.85
C ARG A 34 13.02 -11.84 6.02
N VAL A 35 13.02 -12.36 7.24
CA VAL A 35 13.20 -11.56 8.46
C VAL A 35 14.65 -11.12 8.57
N THR A 36 14.87 -9.81 8.64
CA THR A 36 16.20 -9.21 8.77
C THR A 36 16.53 -8.83 10.21
N GLN A 37 15.53 -8.48 11.00
CA GLN A 37 15.73 -8.10 12.40
C GLN A 37 14.41 -8.25 13.17
N PHE A 38 14.50 -8.71 14.40
CA PHE A 38 13.45 -8.59 15.39
C PHE A 38 13.80 -7.44 16.35
N LYS A 39 12.91 -6.46 16.45
CA LYS A 39 13.07 -5.30 17.34
C LYS A 39 12.35 -5.54 18.64
N THR A 40 13.00 -5.23 19.74
CA THR A 40 12.48 -5.37 21.10
C THR A 40 12.32 -4.00 21.76
N GLU A 41 11.53 -3.93 22.81
CA GLU A 41 11.36 -2.69 23.58
C GLU A 41 12.66 -2.22 24.21
N GLU A 42 13.52 -3.18 24.64
CA GLU A 42 14.79 -2.88 25.28
C GLU A 42 15.80 -2.25 24.34
N SER A 43 15.87 -2.72 23.08
CA SER A 43 16.88 -2.26 22.10
C SER A 43 16.38 -1.08 21.26
N ASP A 44 15.12 -1.09 20.85
CA ASP A 44 14.56 -0.17 19.85
C ASP A 44 13.42 0.70 20.39
N GLY A 45 12.93 0.44 21.61
CA GLY A 45 11.80 1.15 22.22
C GLY A 45 10.43 0.74 21.70
N TYR A 46 10.35 -0.29 20.86
CA TYR A 46 9.11 -0.89 20.36
C TYR A 46 9.34 -2.28 19.79
N ARG A 47 8.28 -3.09 19.75
CA ARG A 47 8.33 -4.44 19.18
C ARG A 47 7.92 -4.43 17.72
N ALA A 48 8.78 -4.97 16.84
CA ALA A 48 8.49 -5.10 15.41
C ALA A 48 9.34 -6.19 14.76
N VAL A 49 8.83 -6.73 13.67
CA VAL A 49 9.59 -7.58 12.75
C VAL A 49 9.93 -6.77 11.52
N GLN A 50 11.19 -6.73 11.18
CA GLN A 50 11.68 -6.14 9.96
C GLN A 50 11.88 -7.23 8.91
N VAL A 51 11.32 -7.03 7.73
CA VAL A 51 11.38 -8.00 6.62
C VAL A 51 11.90 -7.36 5.33
N THR A 52 12.47 -8.19 4.49
CA THR A 52 12.88 -7.81 3.13
C THR A 52 12.35 -8.81 2.11
N VAL A 53 12.10 -8.35 0.87
CA VAL A 53 11.62 -9.18 -0.24
C VAL A 53 12.41 -8.93 -1.52
N GLY A 54 12.36 -9.92 -2.41
CA GLY A 54 13.03 -9.86 -3.71
C GLY A 54 14.55 -9.80 -3.61
N GLU A 55 15.19 -9.45 -4.71
CA GLU A 55 16.63 -9.37 -4.81
C GLU A 55 17.11 -8.00 -5.28
N ARG A 56 18.25 -7.57 -4.82
CA ARG A 56 18.92 -6.36 -5.26
C ARG A 56 20.34 -6.71 -5.71
N ARG A 57 20.75 -6.24 -6.87
CA ARG A 57 22.10 -6.43 -7.39
C ARG A 57 23.13 -5.93 -6.38
N ALA A 58 24.17 -6.72 -6.11
CA ALA A 58 25.23 -6.39 -5.14
C ALA A 58 25.87 -5.01 -5.40
N SER A 59 26.06 -4.64 -6.66
CA SER A 59 26.61 -3.33 -7.07
C SER A 59 25.74 -2.13 -6.66
N ARG A 60 24.46 -2.35 -6.34
CA ARG A 60 23.51 -1.30 -5.90
C ARG A 60 23.25 -1.32 -4.39
N VAL A 61 23.91 -2.21 -3.65
CA VAL A 61 23.80 -2.30 -2.20
C VAL A 61 24.96 -1.52 -1.57
N THR A 62 24.65 -0.56 -0.71
CA THR A 62 25.67 0.20 0.02
C THR A 62 26.35 -0.68 1.07
N LYS A 63 27.57 -0.35 1.49
CA LYS A 63 28.31 -1.08 2.55
C LYS A 63 27.50 -1.19 3.84
N ALA A 64 26.78 -0.12 4.22
CA ALA A 64 25.92 -0.11 5.41
C ALA A 64 24.77 -1.11 5.29
N GLN A 65 24.08 -1.13 4.14
CA GLN A 65 23.01 -2.10 3.88
C GLN A 65 23.55 -3.54 3.82
N ALA A 66 24.70 -3.76 3.16
CA ALA A 66 25.32 -5.07 3.12
C ALA A 66 25.66 -5.59 4.54
N GLY A 67 26.20 -4.74 5.41
CA GLY A 67 26.45 -5.09 6.80
C GLY A 67 25.17 -5.41 7.59
N HIS A 68 24.08 -4.69 7.33
CA HIS A 68 22.78 -4.97 7.94
C HIS A 68 22.23 -6.35 7.55
N PHE A 69 22.21 -6.67 6.26
CA PHE A 69 21.76 -7.97 5.77
C PHE A 69 22.69 -9.12 6.19
N ALA A 70 24.00 -8.87 6.25
CA ALA A 70 24.98 -9.86 6.69
C ALA A 70 24.77 -10.28 8.16
N LYS A 71 24.37 -9.38 9.05
CA LYS A 71 24.04 -9.72 10.45
C LYS A 71 22.90 -10.73 10.55
N ALA A 72 21.95 -10.67 9.65
CA ALA A 72 20.81 -11.57 9.58
C ALA A 72 21.09 -12.83 8.75
N ASN A 73 22.25 -12.92 8.10
CA ASN A 73 22.58 -13.95 7.11
C ASN A 73 21.55 -14.06 5.98
N VAL A 74 21.01 -12.92 5.51
CA VAL A 74 19.95 -12.82 4.53
C VAL A 74 20.45 -12.08 3.29
N ALA A 75 20.05 -12.54 2.11
CA ALA A 75 20.34 -11.84 0.85
C ALA A 75 19.65 -10.47 0.81
N ALA A 76 20.34 -9.46 0.24
CA ALA A 76 19.80 -8.11 0.14
C ALA A 76 18.57 -8.05 -0.75
N GLY A 77 17.46 -7.58 -0.20
CA GLY A 77 16.20 -7.38 -0.93
C GLY A 77 16.07 -5.99 -1.53
N ARG A 78 14.92 -5.76 -2.21
CA ARG A 78 14.60 -4.49 -2.88
C ARG A 78 14.44 -3.33 -1.91
N SER A 79 13.75 -3.58 -0.81
CA SER A 79 13.47 -2.63 0.27
C SER A 79 13.27 -3.38 1.58
N VAL A 80 13.10 -2.62 2.64
CA VAL A 80 12.88 -3.13 3.99
C VAL A 80 11.57 -2.57 4.51
N TRP A 81 10.76 -3.41 5.15
CA TRP A 81 9.49 -3.04 5.77
C TRP A 81 9.43 -3.52 7.20
N GLU A 82 8.61 -2.87 8.00
CA GLU A 82 8.42 -3.24 9.40
C GLU A 82 6.94 -3.50 9.70
N PHE A 83 6.72 -4.55 10.48
CA PHE A 83 5.43 -4.90 11.02
C PHE A 83 5.49 -4.85 12.54
N ARG A 84 4.75 -3.93 13.14
CA ARG A 84 4.61 -3.89 14.59
C ARG A 84 3.81 -5.10 15.07
N LEU A 85 4.29 -5.76 16.11
CA LEU A 85 3.68 -6.94 16.72
C LEU A 85 3.48 -6.69 18.21
N GLU A 86 2.39 -7.22 18.75
CA GLU A 86 2.15 -7.29 20.19
C GLU A 86 2.71 -8.58 20.76
N ASP A 87 2.46 -9.69 20.04
CA ASP A 87 2.87 -11.04 20.42
C ASP A 87 3.66 -11.72 19.30
N GLY A 88 4.39 -12.76 19.68
CA GLY A 88 5.20 -13.57 18.77
C GLY A 88 6.69 -13.26 18.85
N SER A 89 7.49 -14.25 18.51
CA SER A 89 8.94 -14.17 18.37
C SER A 89 9.32 -14.66 16.99
N TYR A 90 10.10 -13.85 16.29
CA TYR A 90 10.70 -14.20 14.99
C TYR A 90 12.20 -14.11 15.12
N GLN A 91 12.91 -14.97 14.41
CA GLN A 91 14.35 -14.93 14.34
C GLN A 91 14.82 -14.36 13.00
N ALA A 92 16.00 -13.75 13.00
CA ALA A 92 16.64 -13.30 11.78
C ALA A 92 16.88 -14.52 10.87
N GLY A 93 16.48 -14.43 9.60
CA GLY A 93 16.53 -15.52 8.64
C GLY A 93 15.21 -16.28 8.44
N ASP A 94 14.24 -16.13 9.33
CA ASP A 94 12.91 -16.74 9.15
C ASP A 94 12.25 -16.28 7.86
N LEU A 95 11.40 -17.13 7.28
CA LEU A 95 10.64 -16.87 6.07
C LEU A 95 9.16 -16.76 6.40
N ILE A 96 8.51 -15.72 5.89
CA ILE A 96 7.07 -15.51 6.02
C ILE A 96 6.47 -15.57 4.63
N ASN A 97 5.59 -16.55 4.39
CA ASN A 97 4.98 -16.86 3.11
C ASN A 97 3.49 -16.47 3.08
N ALA A 98 2.83 -16.70 1.94
CA ALA A 98 1.41 -16.46 1.74
C ALA A 98 0.50 -17.30 2.63
N GLU A 99 1.00 -18.41 3.18
CA GLU A 99 0.26 -19.39 4.00
C GLU A 99 -0.31 -18.83 5.31
N ILE A 100 0.16 -17.64 5.74
CA ILE A 100 -0.42 -16.94 6.90
C ILE A 100 -1.84 -16.47 6.66
N PHE A 101 -2.30 -16.42 5.40
CA PHE A 101 -3.65 -16.03 5.02
C PHE A 101 -4.51 -17.23 4.66
N GLN A 102 -5.81 -17.10 4.89
CA GLN A 102 -6.81 -18.11 4.56
C GLN A 102 -7.83 -17.56 3.56
N ALA A 103 -8.41 -18.43 2.74
CA ALA A 103 -9.53 -18.05 1.88
C ALA A 103 -10.73 -17.59 2.73
N GLY A 104 -11.41 -16.54 2.28
CA GLY A 104 -12.50 -15.88 3.02
C GLY A 104 -12.03 -14.86 4.07
N GLN A 105 -10.74 -14.81 4.43
CA GLN A 105 -10.21 -13.84 5.36
C GLN A 105 -10.29 -12.42 4.78
N LEU A 106 -10.59 -11.44 5.64
CA LEU A 106 -10.53 -10.02 5.28
C LEU A 106 -9.13 -9.46 5.51
N VAL A 107 -8.63 -8.71 4.52
CA VAL A 107 -7.30 -8.11 4.55
C VAL A 107 -7.33 -6.63 4.19
N ASP A 108 -6.39 -5.87 4.74
CA ASP A 108 -6.11 -4.49 4.36
C ASP A 108 -4.87 -4.46 3.45
N VAL A 109 -5.01 -3.86 2.28
CA VAL A 109 -3.91 -3.77 1.31
C VAL A 109 -3.46 -2.32 1.17
N THR A 110 -2.20 -2.08 1.49
CA THR A 110 -1.56 -0.76 1.42
C THR A 110 -0.56 -0.74 0.26
N GLY A 111 -0.61 0.30 -0.55
CA GLY A 111 0.34 0.51 -1.64
C GLY A 111 0.48 1.99 -1.98
N GLN A 112 1.38 2.29 -2.90
CA GLN A 112 1.53 3.63 -3.45
C GLN A 112 0.60 3.80 -4.65
N SER A 113 -0.31 4.76 -4.60
CA SER A 113 -1.23 5.04 -5.70
C SER A 113 -0.49 5.54 -6.94
N LYS A 114 -1.09 5.35 -8.12
CA LYS A 114 -0.52 5.89 -9.36
C LYS A 114 -0.46 7.41 -9.30
N GLY A 115 0.68 8.00 -9.63
CA GLY A 115 0.84 9.45 -9.75
C GLY A 115 -0.03 10.02 -10.87
N LYS A 116 -0.62 11.19 -10.63
CA LYS A 116 -1.45 11.93 -11.59
C LYS A 116 -0.88 13.31 -11.90
N GLY A 117 0.34 13.58 -11.42
CA GLY A 117 1.02 14.86 -11.58
C GLY A 117 0.32 16.01 -10.88
N PHE A 118 0.50 17.23 -11.41
CA PHE A 118 -0.22 18.40 -10.94
C PHE A 118 -1.67 18.36 -11.44
N ALA A 119 -2.62 18.38 -10.53
CA ALA A 119 -4.05 18.30 -10.83
C ALA A 119 -4.79 19.55 -10.36
N GLY A 120 -5.72 20.02 -11.19
CA GLY A 120 -6.61 21.12 -10.85
C GLY A 120 -7.63 20.72 -9.78
N THR A 121 -8.30 21.70 -9.21
CA THR A 121 -9.27 21.52 -8.10
C THR A 121 -10.44 20.63 -8.45
N ILE A 122 -10.89 20.62 -9.70
CA ILE A 122 -11.97 19.74 -10.17
C ILE A 122 -11.53 18.28 -10.07
N LYS A 123 -10.37 17.93 -10.63
CA LYS A 123 -9.86 16.55 -10.62
C LYS A 123 -9.43 16.10 -9.23
N ARG A 124 -8.81 16.99 -8.44
CA ARG A 124 -8.23 16.64 -7.16
C ARG A 124 -9.25 16.57 -6.03
N TRP A 125 -10.24 17.47 -6.05
CA TRP A 125 -11.18 17.67 -4.95
C TRP A 125 -12.66 17.58 -5.36
N ASN A 126 -12.95 17.27 -6.63
CA ASN A 126 -14.31 17.20 -7.19
C ASN A 126 -15.06 18.52 -7.09
N PHE A 127 -14.38 19.67 -7.30
CA PHE A 127 -15.05 20.95 -7.37
C PHE A 127 -15.92 21.02 -8.62
N ARG A 128 -17.06 21.70 -8.50
CA ARG A 128 -18.04 21.80 -9.58
C ARG A 128 -17.50 22.58 -10.80
N GLY A 129 -16.64 23.58 -10.56
CA GLY A 129 -16.31 24.59 -11.58
C GLY A 129 -17.43 25.61 -11.75
N GLN A 130 -17.38 26.36 -12.84
CA GLN A 130 -18.39 27.37 -13.21
C GLN A 130 -19.01 27.01 -14.56
N ASP A 131 -20.06 27.76 -14.96
CA ASP A 131 -20.78 27.52 -16.20
C ASP A 131 -19.88 27.69 -17.43
N ASN A 132 -20.10 26.90 -18.45
CA ASN A 132 -19.33 26.96 -19.71
C ASN A 132 -19.89 28.02 -20.67
N THR A 133 -21.13 28.51 -20.43
CA THR A 133 -21.86 29.47 -21.24
C THR A 133 -22.49 30.55 -20.36
N HIS A 134 -23.56 31.22 -20.81
CA HIS A 134 -24.30 32.25 -20.06
C HIS A 134 -23.42 33.44 -19.65
N GLY A 135 -22.57 33.92 -20.57
CA GLY A 135 -21.72 35.09 -20.36
C GLY A 135 -20.47 34.83 -19.51
N ASN A 136 -20.20 33.60 -19.09
CA ASN A 136 -18.98 33.29 -18.34
C ASN A 136 -17.75 33.36 -19.27
N SER A 137 -16.73 34.11 -18.85
CA SER A 137 -15.46 34.26 -19.57
C SER A 137 -14.30 33.81 -18.68
N VAL A 138 -13.37 33.03 -19.23
CA VAL A 138 -12.08 32.55 -18.66
C VAL A 138 -12.13 31.92 -17.26
N SER A 139 -13.32 31.64 -16.73
CA SER A 139 -13.53 31.17 -15.34
C SER A 139 -14.16 29.78 -15.23
N HIS A 140 -14.06 28.95 -16.27
CA HIS A 140 -14.79 27.68 -16.36
C HIS A 140 -14.33 26.62 -15.35
N ARG A 141 -13.03 26.46 -15.17
CA ARG A 141 -12.44 25.39 -14.33
C ARG A 141 -11.70 25.91 -13.09
N VAL A 142 -12.04 27.10 -12.66
CA VAL A 142 -11.44 27.76 -11.50
C VAL A 142 -11.99 27.22 -10.17
N PRO A 143 -11.22 27.29 -9.07
CA PRO A 143 -11.66 26.84 -7.75
C PRO A 143 -12.80 27.72 -7.14
N GLY A 144 -12.97 28.96 -7.62
CA GLY A 144 -13.83 29.95 -7.00
C GLY A 144 -13.17 30.67 -5.84
N SER A 145 -13.93 31.19 -4.92
CA SER A 145 -13.41 31.90 -3.75
C SER A 145 -12.55 30.99 -2.87
N ILE A 146 -11.39 31.51 -2.44
CA ILE A 146 -10.47 30.81 -1.55
C ILE A 146 -10.56 31.28 -0.10
N GLY A 147 -11.35 32.32 0.18
CA GLY A 147 -11.55 32.87 1.51
C GLY A 147 -12.37 34.16 1.50
N GLN A 148 -12.44 34.79 2.65
CA GLN A 148 -13.10 36.05 2.87
C GLN A 148 -12.13 37.22 2.63
N CYS A 149 -12.60 38.49 2.78
CA CYS A 149 -11.83 39.68 2.53
C CYS A 149 -10.94 40.09 3.74
N GLN A 150 -11.23 41.25 4.37
CA GLN A 150 -10.42 41.81 5.44
C GLN A 150 -10.30 40.91 6.66
N THR A 151 -11.38 40.29 7.06
CA THR A 151 -11.41 39.26 8.14
C THR A 151 -11.74 37.94 7.56
N PRO A 152 -10.87 36.89 7.66
CA PRO A 152 -9.62 36.79 8.48
C PRO A 152 -8.33 37.34 7.83
N GLY A 153 -8.37 37.95 6.64
CA GLY A 153 -7.21 38.48 5.92
C GLY A 153 -6.17 37.45 5.48
N ARG A 154 -6.53 36.17 5.47
CA ARG A 154 -5.65 35.05 5.10
C ARG A 154 -6.46 33.88 4.54
N VAL A 155 -5.79 32.99 3.83
CA VAL A 155 -6.34 31.69 3.46
C VAL A 155 -6.03 30.68 4.57
N PHE A 156 -7.04 29.97 5.04
CA PHE A 156 -6.86 28.96 6.08
C PHE A 156 -5.99 27.80 5.61
N LYS A 157 -5.19 27.24 6.53
CA LYS A 157 -4.44 26.01 6.28
C LYS A 157 -5.39 24.87 5.93
N GLY A 158 -4.98 23.97 5.02
CA GLY A 158 -5.82 22.87 4.58
C GLY A 158 -6.87 23.24 3.52
N LYS A 159 -6.92 24.50 3.04
CA LYS A 159 -7.79 24.88 1.92
C LYS A 159 -7.50 24.03 0.70
N LYS A 160 -8.55 23.41 0.14
CA LYS A 160 -8.47 22.57 -1.04
C LYS A 160 -8.10 23.39 -2.27
N MET A 161 -6.91 23.16 -2.81
CA MET A 161 -6.35 23.84 -3.98
C MET A 161 -5.75 22.83 -4.95
N SER A 162 -5.42 23.30 -6.16
CA SER A 162 -4.65 22.52 -7.14
C SER A 162 -3.28 22.13 -6.57
N GLY A 163 -2.71 21.04 -7.06
CA GLY A 163 -1.41 20.56 -6.63
C GLY A 163 -1.18 19.11 -7.00
N HIS A 164 -0.13 18.51 -6.44
CA HIS A 164 0.23 17.12 -6.66
C HIS A 164 -0.92 16.19 -6.26
N MET A 165 -1.20 15.21 -7.12
CA MET A 165 -2.21 14.18 -6.89
C MET A 165 -1.66 12.80 -7.21
N GLY A 166 -2.00 11.82 -6.39
CA GLY A 166 -1.47 10.46 -6.49
C GLY A 166 -0.02 10.34 -6.00
N ALA A 167 0.62 9.21 -6.25
CA ALA A 167 1.91 8.83 -5.68
C ALA A 167 1.91 8.93 -4.14
N GLU A 168 0.77 8.63 -3.52
CA GLU A 168 0.53 8.67 -2.09
C GLU A 168 0.34 7.26 -1.56
N ARG A 169 0.69 7.05 -0.29
CA ARG A 169 0.36 5.81 0.40
C ARG A 169 -1.14 5.74 0.64
N VAL A 170 -1.79 4.71 0.08
CA VAL A 170 -3.23 4.48 0.18
C VAL A 170 -3.45 3.06 0.68
N THR A 171 -4.42 2.91 1.57
CA THR A 171 -4.86 1.60 2.07
C THR A 171 -6.30 1.35 1.65
N VAL A 172 -6.55 0.22 1.01
CA VAL A 172 -7.89 -0.30 0.77
C VAL A 172 -8.17 -1.33 1.84
N GLN A 173 -9.23 -1.10 2.61
CA GLN A 173 -9.57 -1.90 3.78
C GLN A 173 -10.59 -3.00 3.45
N SER A 174 -10.54 -4.07 4.26
CA SER A 174 -11.56 -5.15 4.29
C SER A 174 -11.79 -5.81 2.92
N LEU A 175 -10.71 -6.10 2.19
CA LEU A 175 -10.77 -6.89 0.97
C LEU A 175 -10.78 -8.38 1.32
N GLU A 176 -11.62 -9.15 0.66
CA GLU A 176 -11.75 -10.59 0.83
C GLU A 176 -10.63 -11.33 0.07
N VAL A 177 -9.97 -12.27 0.73
CA VAL A 177 -9.04 -13.23 0.10
C VAL A 177 -9.87 -14.31 -0.55
N VAL A 178 -9.86 -14.39 -1.89
CA VAL A 178 -10.64 -15.38 -2.63
C VAL A 178 -9.91 -16.72 -2.67
N ARG A 179 -8.60 -16.70 -2.87
CA ARG A 179 -7.77 -17.89 -2.97
C ARG A 179 -6.33 -17.61 -2.56
N VAL A 180 -5.72 -18.57 -1.90
CA VAL A 180 -4.28 -18.63 -1.61
C VAL A 180 -3.69 -19.80 -2.40
N ASP A 181 -2.68 -19.54 -3.21
CA ASP A 181 -1.93 -20.54 -3.96
C ASP A 181 -0.51 -20.58 -3.41
N ALA A 182 -0.26 -21.50 -2.50
CA ALA A 182 1.02 -21.62 -1.82
C ALA A 182 2.13 -22.10 -2.76
N GLU A 183 1.81 -22.98 -3.75
CA GLU A 183 2.81 -23.51 -4.68
C GLU A 183 3.40 -22.41 -5.58
N ARG A 184 2.57 -21.46 -5.98
CA ARG A 184 2.97 -20.32 -6.85
C ARG A 184 3.24 -19.04 -6.07
N ASN A 185 3.10 -19.06 -4.75
CA ASN A 185 3.20 -17.86 -3.90
C ASN A 185 2.25 -16.73 -4.31
N LEU A 186 1.02 -17.08 -4.70
CA LEU A 186 0.02 -16.11 -5.15
C LEU A 186 -1.11 -15.95 -4.14
N LEU A 187 -1.47 -14.70 -3.90
CA LEU A 187 -2.64 -14.30 -3.13
C LEU A 187 -3.63 -13.58 -4.06
N LEU A 188 -4.85 -14.10 -4.17
CA LEU A 188 -5.90 -13.53 -4.99
C LEU A 188 -6.89 -12.80 -4.08
N VAL A 189 -6.93 -11.48 -4.21
CA VAL A 189 -7.75 -10.59 -3.40
C VAL A 189 -8.87 -10.02 -4.24
N LYS A 190 -10.10 -10.04 -3.74
CA LYS A 190 -11.29 -9.53 -4.42
C LYS A 190 -11.20 -8.01 -4.60
N GLY A 191 -11.41 -7.55 -5.84
CA GLY A 191 -11.43 -6.13 -6.17
C GLY A 191 -10.08 -5.55 -6.52
N ALA A 192 -9.97 -4.22 -6.47
CA ALA A 192 -8.81 -3.47 -6.87
C ALA A 192 -7.89 -3.13 -5.68
N VAL A 193 -6.58 -3.19 -5.90
CA VAL A 193 -5.57 -2.74 -4.93
C VAL A 193 -4.80 -1.53 -5.48
N PRO A 194 -4.26 -0.66 -4.62
CA PRO A 194 -3.52 0.52 -5.05
C PRO A 194 -2.24 0.16 -5.81
N GLY A 195 -1.78 1.09 -6.62
CA GLY A 195 -0.51 0.99 -7.35
C GLY A 195 -0.62 0.50 -8.79
N ALA A 196 0.50 0.56 -9.49
CA ALA A 196 0.67 0.02 -10.83
C ALA A 196 0.99 -1.48 -10.78
N PRO A 197 0.79 -2.25 -11.86
CA PRO A 197 1.39 -3.58 -11.97
C PRO A 197 2.91 -3.51 -11.74
N GLY A 198 3.46 -4.47 -10.99
CA GLY A 198 4.86 -4.50 -10.60
C GLY A 198 5.22 -3.69 -9.36
N SER A 199 4.29 -2.92 -8.77
CA SER A 199 4.54 -2.20 -7.51
C SER A 199 4.43 -3.11 -6.30
N ASP A 200 5.20 -2.78 -5.25
CA ASP A 200 5.10 -3.45 -3.96
C ASP A 200 3.83 -3.02 -3.22
N VAL A 201 3.19 -3.98 -2.59
CA VAL A 201 2.01 -3.80 -1.74
C VAL A 201 2.19 -4.53 -0.42
N VAL A 202 1.68 -3.94 0.64
CA VAL A 202 1.70 -4.53 1.99
C VAL A 202 0.31 -5.07 2.27
N VAL A 203 0.22 -6.36 2.57
CA VAL A 203 -1.03 -7.04 2.93
C VAL A 203 -1.01 -7.36 4.42
N ARG A 204 -2.05 -7.00 5.13
CA ARG A 204 -2.23 -7.27 6.56
C ARG A 204 -3.64 -7.80 6.80
N PRO A 205 -3.86 -8.62 7.84
CA PRO A 205 -5.22 -8.90 8.30
C PRO A 205 -5.97 -7.59 8.56
N ALA A 206 -7.25 -7.55 8.21
CA ALA A 206 -8.04 -6.33 8.30
C ALA A 206 -8.21 -5.87 9.74
N ALA A 207 -7.87 -4.61 10.03
CA ALA A 207 -8.01 -4.03 11.35
C ALA A 207 -9.48 -3.95 11.83
N LYS A 208 -10.42 -3.92 10.88
CA LYS A 208 -11.87 -3.86 11.13
C LYS A 208 -12.57 -5.21 10.98
N ALA A 209 -11.85 -6.30 10.74
CA ALA A 209 -12.44 -7.63 10.76
C ALA A 209 -12.94 -7.90 12.18
N ARG A 210 -14.26 -8.02 12.33
CA ARG A 210 -14.84 -8.55 13.55
C ARG A 210 -14.62 -10.05 13.50
N GLY A 211 -13.87 -10.57 14.49
CA GLY A 211 -13.76 -12.00 14.73
C GLY A 211 -15.12 -12.59 15.08
#